data_ba59482ac370300cc937c99c1d8816de
#
_entry.id   ba59482ac370300cc937c99c1d8816de
#
_cell.length_a   1.000
_cell.length_b   1.000
_cell.length_c   1.000
_cell.angle_alpha   90.00
_cell.angle_beta   90.00
_cell.angle_gamma   90.00
#
_symmetry.space_group_name_H-M   'P 1'
#
loop_
_entity.id
_entity.type
_entity.pdbx_description
1 polymer ?
#
loop_
_entity_poly.entity_id
_entity_poly.type
_entity_poly.pdbx_seq_one_letter_code
_entity_poly.pdbx_strand_id
1 'polypeptide(L)'
;MNKVTPPLMPSINKGETAVRYPNNAYWQPLDEATYLRTKHLQELSEDDKTALKNNKSGLSSHLQKSLQLPNLAFFAGSGTSLGKPKGPRMWDLWTKSMFVDGIDNELGENKKQLTTEAEKICEKVRYNELNEPNIEHFLSACDAYQVVFNDCDVQDFISQVKSNVLSQCSDFLELPDSDISAYTELLRKLAKRRIRDPRLKIFTTNYDMCFENASAELGMMVVDGFSYTRKRRFDGRYFNYDVVDRNKDEQNFIQGVIQLFKLHGSVSWERKNNNIFESLKPSPETACLVYPAKGKYQQAFIQPHLELLSRFLEYLRLPNSCLVVSGFGFNDDHLSEPILAAVKSNPSFKLIVSDFAACDHIHSDNNYWNQLSQLALNGADVTFINSTFDDMVSLIPNLVALNPAEQLAESILPSTKDKK
;
A
#
# COMPACT_ATOMS: atom_id res chain seq x y z
N MET A 1 38.30 -28.24 -11.97
CA MET A 1 37.27 -27.30 -12.42
C MET A 1 37.16 -26.21 -11.36
N ASN A 2 37.80 -25.09 -11.59
CA ASN A 2 37.73 -23.91 -10.70
C ASN A 2 36.30 -23.37 -10.72
N LYS A 3 35.61 -23.45 -9.60
CA LYS A 3 34.37 -22.70 -9.39
C LYS A 3 34.75 -21.22 -9.39
N VAL A 4 34.53 -20.57 -10.53
CA VAL A 4 34.52 -19.10 -10.58
C VAL A 4 33.33 -18.67 -9.70
N THR A 5 33.62 -18.17 -8.51
CA THR A 5 32.66 -17.46 -7.69
C THR A 5 32.14 -16.29 -8.54
N PRO A 6 30.82 -16.17 -8.79
CA PRO A 6 30.32 -15.01 -9.51
C PRO A 6 30.74 -13.74 -8.72
N PRO A 7 31.09 -12.65 -9.42
CA PRO A 7 31.47 -11.42 -8.74
C PRO A 7 30.36 -11.03 -7.79
N LEU A 8 30.72 -10.70 -6.54
CA LEU A 8 29.82 -10.12 -5.55
C LEU A 8 29.20 -8.89 -6.20
N MET A 9 27.94 -9.01 -6.58
CA MET A 9 27.21 -7.86 -7.13
C MET A 9 26.97 -6.85 -6.01
N PRO A 10 27.19 -5.56 -6.26
CA PRO A 10 26.97 -4.54 -5.26
C PRO A 10 25.50 -4.57 -4.84
N SER A 11 25.26 -4.64 -3.52
CA SER A 11 23.92 -4.61 -2.93
C SER A 11 23.25 -3.26 -3.19
N ILE A 12 21.97 -3.27 -3.46
CA ILE A 12 21.12 -2.06 -3.40
C ILE A 12 20.83 -1.76 -1.94
N ASN A 13 20.85 -0.50 -1.54
CA ASN A 13 20.52 -0.07 -0.18
C ASN A 13 19.06 0.36 -0.07
N LYS A 14 18.56 0.46 1.16
CA LYS A 14 17.24 1.04 1.46
C LYS A 14 17.13 2.45 0.88
N GLY A 15 16.02 2.74 0.24
CA GLY A 15 15.73 4.05 -0.34
C GLY A 15 16.41 4.33 -1.68
N GLU A 16 17.36 3.51 -2.12
CA GLU A 16 17.93 3.62 -3.46
C GLU A 16 16.94 3.13 -4.52
N THR A 17 16.97 3.74 -5.70
CA THR A 17 16.00 3.42 -6.74
C THR A 17 16.56 2.41 -7.74
N ALA A 18 15.99 1.20 -7.72
CA ALA A 18 16.39 0.10 -8.58
C ALA A 18 15.22 -0.84 -8.92
N VAL A 19 15.34 -1.59 -10.02
CA VAL A 19 14.34 -2.58 -10.45
C VAL A 19 14.95 -3.96 -10.60
N ARG A 20 14.17 -4.99 -10.24
CA ARG A 20 14.47 -6.40 -10.54
C ARG A 20 13.29 -7.02 -11.30
N TYR A 21 13.55 -7.44 -12.52
CA TYR A 21 12.54 -8.02 -13.41
C TYR A 21 12.37 -9.54 -13.18
N PRO A 22 11.27 -10.12 -13.69
CA PRO A 22 11.11 -11.57 -13.78
C PRO A 22 12.29 -12.23 -14.47
N ASN A 23 12.61 -13.47 -14.07
CA ASN A 23 13.76 -14.25 -14.58
C ASN A 23 15.13 -13.58 -14.40
N ASN A 24 15.23 -12.54 -13.58
CA ASN A 24 16.48 -11.86 -13.32
C ASN A 24 16.78 -11.84 -11.81
N ALA A 25 18.00 -12.26 -11.46
CA ALA A 25 18.47 -12.22 -10.08
C ALA A 25 19.07 -10.86 -9.70
N TYR A 26 19.32 -9.99 -10.69
CA TYR A 26 20.08 -8.76 -10.50
C TYR A 26 19.19 -7.52 -10.48
N TRP A 27 19.55 -6.59 -9.61
CA TRP A 27 18.96 -5.27 -9.56
C TRP A 27 19.61 -4.35 -10.60
N GLN A 28 18.80 -3.57 -11.29
CA GLN A 28 19.20 -2.55 -12.23
C GLN A 28 18.98 -1.17 -11.62
N PRO A 29 20.04 -0.39 -11.34
CA PRO A 29 19.90 0.97 -10.84
C PRO A 29 19.12 1.86 -11.79
N LEU A 30 18.33 2.78 -11.23
CA LEU A 30 17.47 3.69 -11.98
C LEU A 30 17.84 5.17 -11.78
N ASP A 31 18.68 5.49 -10.81
CA ASP A 31 19.20 6.83 -10.57
C ASP A 31 20.74 6.84 -10.63
N GLU A 32 21.29 8.05 -10.79
CA GLU A 32 22.72 8.25 -10.97
C GLU A 32 23.52 7.88 -9.70
N ALA A 33 23.05 8.28 -8.55
CA ALA A 33 23.74 8.04 -7.28
C ALA A 33 23.86 6.54 -6.99
N THR A 34 22.76 5.81 -7.15
CA THR A 34 22.73 4.35 -7.02
C THR A 34 23.62 3.68 -8.05
N TYR A 35 23.61 4.15 -9.31
CA TYR A 35 24.45 3.59 -10.38
C TYR A 35 25.94 3.77 -10.08
N LEU A 36 26.38 4.99 -9.71
CA LEU A 36 27.77 5.30 -9.36
C LEU A 36 28.25 4.44 -8.20
N ARG A 37 27.45 4.35 -7.14
CA ARG A 37 27.79 3.53 -5.96
C ARG A 37 27.91 2.06 -6.32
N THR A 38 26.96 1.50 -7.06
CA THR A 38 26.95 0.07 -7.43
C THR A 38 28.08 -0.32 -8.38
N LYS A 39 28.59 0.61 -9.16
CA LYS A 39 29.72 0.41 -10.07
C LYS A 39 31.07 0.88 -9.49
N HIS A 40 31.07 1.44 -8.29
CA HIS A 40 32.26 2.04 -7.66
C HIS A 40 32.92 3.13 -8.53
N LEU A 41 32.10 3.94 -9.19
CA LEU A 41 32.52 5.04 -10.05
C LEU A 41 32.39 6.39 -9.32
N GLN A 42 33.23 7.35 -9.71
CA GLN A 42 33.13 8.74 -9.22
C GLN A 42 32.26 9.61 -10.16
N GLU A 43 32.32 9.33 -11.47
CA GLU A 43 31.58 10.03 -12.52
C GLU A 43 31.06 9.04 -13.55
N LEU A 44 29.96 9.38 -14.22
CA LEU A 44 29.40 8.59 -15.31
C LEU A 44 30.13 8.86 -16.64
N SER A 45 30.60 7.81 -17.28
CA SER A 45 30.98 7.86 -18.70
C SER A 45 29.74 8.02 -19.60
N GLU A 46 29.91 8.34 -20.87
CA GLU A 46 28.79 8.42 -21.83
C GLU A 46 28.10 7.04 -22.03
N ASP A 47 28.87 5.94 -21.93
CA ASP A 47 28.33 4.60 -21.97
C ASP A 47 27.48 4.29 -20.73
N ASP A 48 27.89 4.74 -19.53
CA ASP A 48 27.12 4.58 -18.28
C ASP A 48 25.84 5.41 -18.32
N LYS A 49 25.87 6.65 -18.80
CA LYS A 49 24.68 7.48 -19.00
C LYS A 49 23.69 6.81 -19.95
N THR A 50 24.19 6.22 -21.03
CA THR A 50 23.39 5.46 -21.98
C THR A 50 22.77 4.22 -21.33
N ALA A 51 23.54 3.46 -20.54
CA ALA A 51 23.05 2.30 -19.79
C ALA A 51 21.95 2.69 -18.80
N LEU A 52 22.16 3.77 -18.03
CA LEU A 52 21.16 4.28 -17.07
C LEU A 52 19.88 4.74 -17.77
N LYS A 53 20.01 5.43 -18.91
CA LYS A 53 18.86 5.83 -19.73
C LYS A 53 18.09 4.60 -20.23
N ASN A 54 18.80 3.55 -20.66
CA ASN A 54 18.19 2.31 -21.10
C ASN A 54 17.46 1.58 -19.97
N ASN A 55 18.01 1.56 -18.76
CA ASN A 55 17.31 1.01 -17.58
C ASN A 55 16.00 1.74 -17.31
N LYS A 56 16.02 3.09 -17.30
CA LYS A 56 14.82 3.92 -17.11
C LYS A 56 13.76 3.69 -18.21
N SER A 57 14.18 3.69 -19.47
CA SER A 57 13.26 3.47 -20.60
C SER A 57 12.71 2.05 -20.63
N GLY A 58 13.52 1.06 -20.24
CA GLY A 58 13.10 -0.32 -20.06
C GLY A 58 11.99 -0.46 -19.01
N LEU A 59 12.18 0.16 -17.83
CA LEU A 59 11.16 0.16 -16.79
C LEU A 59 9.90 0.91 -17.23
N SER A 60 10.04 2.09 -17.84
CA SER A 60 8.89 2.84 -18.36
C SER A 60 8.06 2.01 -19.34
N SER A 61 8.70 1.32 -20.29
CA SER A 61 8.02 0.44 -21.25
C SER A 61 7.37 -0.77 -20.57
N HIS A 62 8.03 -1.36 -19.57
CA HIS A 62 7.47 -2.47 -18.78
C HIS A 62 6.23 -2.05 -17.98
N LEU A 63 6.31 -0.91 -17.28
CA LEU A 63 5.19 -0.34 -16.53
C LEU A 63 4.04 0.03 -17.46
N GLN A 64 4.32 0.67 -18.60
CA GLN A 64 3.29 1.04 -19.58
C GLN A 64 2.48 -0.17 -20.04
N LYS A 65 3.15 -1.27 -20.40
CA LYS A 65 2.49 -2.51 -20.81
C LYS A 65 1.67 -3.14 -19.68
N SER A 66 2.20 -3.16 -18.46
CA SER A 66 1.56 -3.78 -17.31
C SER A 66 0.35 -2.97 -16.81
N LEU A 67 0.49 -1.65 -16.71
CA LEU A 67 -0.54 -0.75 -16.19
C LEU A 67 -1.71 -0.50 -17.18
N GLN A 68 -1.54 -0.85 -18.45
CA GLN A 68 -2.60 -0.79 -19.47
C GLN A 68 -3.48 -2.05 -19.50
N LEU A 69 -3.19 -3.05 -18.68
CA LEU A 69 -4.07 -4.23 -18.59
C LEU A 69 -5.49 -3.81 -18.16
N PRO A 70 -6.53 -4.52 -18.65
CA PRO A 70 -7.91 -4.18 -18.36
C PRO A 70 -8.22 -4.10 -16.87
N ASN A 71 -7.73 -5.07 -16.10
CA ASN A 71 -7.95 -5.14 -14.66
C ASN A 71 -6.73 -4.60 -13.91
N LEU A 72 -6.74 -3.29 -13.62
CA LEU A 72 -5.68 -2.62 -12.85
C LEU A 72 -6.14 -2.35 -11.43
N ALA A 73 -5.30 -2.73 -10.47
CA ALA A 73 -5.45 -2.30 -9.08
C ALA A 73 -4.13 -1.80 -8.51
N PHE A 74 -4.25 -0.90 -7.55
CA PHE A 74 -3.19 -0.44 -6.70
C PHE A 74 -3.47 -0.86 -5.26
N PHE A 75 -2.48 -1.44 -4.59
CA PHE A 75 -2.56 -1.84 -3.19
C PHE A 75 -1.57 -0.98 -2.39
N ALA A 76 -2.09 -0.18 -1.48
CA ALA A 76 -1.31 0.69 -0.60
C ALA A 76 -1.23 0.12 0.81
N GLY A 77 -0.02 -0.11 1.29
CA GLY A 77 0.25 -0.35 2.71
C GLY A 77 0.73 0.92 3.43
N SER A 78 1.02 0.81 4.73
CA SER A 78 1.44 1.93 5.58
C SER A 78 2.66 2.69 5.05
N GLY A 79 3.57 2.02 4.35
CA GLY A 79 4.74 2.64 3.74
C GLY A 79 4.43 3.78 2.77
N THR A 80 3.22 3.83 2.18
CA THR A 80 2.85 4.92 1.27
C THR A 80 2.61 6.25 1.98
N SER A 81 2.21 6.25 3.25
CA SER A 81 1.96 7.47 4.04
C SER A 81 3.13 7.89 4.94
N LEU A 82 4.20 7.06 5.06
CA LEU A 82 5.34 7.36 5.94
C LEU A 82 6.27 8.48 5.42
N GLY A 83 6.35 8.69 4.13
CA GLY A 83 7.26 9.64 3.50
C GLY A 83 6.83 11.10 3.71
N LYS A 84 6.58 11.80 2.63
CA LYS A 84 6.14 13.20 2.64
C LYS A 84 4.82 13.47 3.35
N PRO A 85 3.82 12.56 3.34
CA PRO A 85 2.61 12.76 4.12
C PRO A 85 2.86 12.80 5.63
N LYS A 86 3.93 12.14 6.11
CA LYS A 86 4.31 12.05 7.53
C LYS A 86 3.31 11.29 8.41
N GLY A 87 2.67 10.30 7.83
CA GLY A 87 1.82 9.38 8.57
C GLY A 87 2.61 8.61 9.64
N PRO A 88 1.94 8.14 10.70
CA PRO A 88 2.59 7.45 11.81
C PRO A 88 3.08 6.06 11.39
N ARG A 89 4.22 5.64 11.92
CA ARG A 89 4.67 4.25 11.89
C ARG A 89 3.94 3.46 13.00
N MET A 90 3.95 2.15 12.89
CA MET A 90 3.46 1.27 13.96
C MET A 90 4.12 1.56 15.31
N TRP A 91 5.43 1.86 15.28
CA TRP A 91 6.20 2.27 16.46
C TRP A 91 5.72 3.60 17.04
N ASP A 92 5.33 4.57 16.22
CA ASP A 92 4.85 5.88 16.68
C ASP A 92 3.48 5.73 17.37
N LEU A 93 2.60 4.88 16.81
CA LEU A 93 1.32 4.52 17.42
C LEU A 93 1.51 3.85 18.78
N TRP A 94 2.48 2.94 18.89
CA TRP A 94 2.84 2.29 20.14
C TRP A 94 3.35 3.31 21.16
N THR A 95 4.37 4.09 20.80
CA THR A 95 5.04 5.01 21.75
C THR A 95 4.11 6.05 22.31
N LYS A 96 3.26 6.63 21.48
CA LYS A 96 2.26 7.63 21.90
C LYS A 96 1.22 7.09 22.86
N SER A 97 0.92 5.79 22.75
CA SER A 97 -0.13 5.16 23.56
C SER A 97 0.39 4.52 24.84
N MET A 98 1.66 4.10 24.84
CA MET A 98 2.19 3.21 25.86
C MET A 98 3.31 3.80 26.73
N PHE A 99 4.03 4.83 26.22
CA PHE A 99 5.17 5.39 26.94
C PHE A 99 4.84 6.73 27.62
N VAL A 100 5.62 7.02 28.67
CA VAL A 100 5.61 8.33 29.33
C VAL A 100 6.33 9.34 28.45
N ASP A 101 5.73 10.51 28.20
CA ASP A 101 6.38 11.61 27.52
C ASP A 101 7.49 12.20 28.43
N GLY A 102 8.73 12.27 27.91
CA GLY A 102 9.75 13.18 28.43
C GLY A 102 10.59 12.69 29.62
N ILE A 103 11.00 11.42 29.68
CA ILE A 103 12.11 11.02 30.57
C ILE A 103 13.41 11.01 29.77
N ASP A 104 14.08 12.16 29.68
CA ASP A 104 15.50 12.25 29.36
C ASP A 104 16.27 11.79 30.60
N ASN A 105 16.87 10.60 30.51
CA ASN A 105 17.82 10.17 31.53
C ASN A 105 19.12 10.94 31.36
N GLU A 106 19.75 11.31 32.50
CA GLU A 106 21.04 12.04 32.62
C GLU A 106 22.22 11.40 31.85
N LEU A 107 22.02 10.24 31.20
CA LEU A 107 23.02 9.48 30.44
C LEU A 107 22.81 9.49 28.94
N GLY A 108 21.83 10.25 28.38
CA GLY A 108 21.61 10.37 26.93
C GLY A 108 21.08 9.11 26.26
N GLU A 109 20.77 8.05 26.99
CA GLU A 109 20.05 6.87 26.49
C GLU A 109 18.56 7.06 26.79
N ASN A 110 17.76 7.35 25.76
CA ASN A 110 16.29 7.37 25.83
C ASN A 110 15.76 5.96 26.11
N LYS A 111 15.80 5.52 27.36
CA LYS A 111 15.02 4.36 27.80
C LYS A 111 13.56 4.78 27.89
N LYS A 112 12.81 4.56 26.81
CA LYS A 112 11.36 4.72 26.82
C LYS A 112 10.76 3.72 27.79
N GLN A 113 10.09 4.22 28.82
CA GLN A 113 9.48 3.39 29.87
C GLN A 113 7.96 3.39 29.66
N LEU A 114 7.33 2.22 29.76
CA LEU A 114 5.88 2.10 29.76
C LEU A 114 5.28 2.97 30.87
N THR A 115 4.08 3.52 30.63
CA THR A 115 3.30 4.10 31.72
C THR A 115 2.94 3.00 32.72
N THR A 116 2.79 3.35 33.99
CA THR A 116 2.38 2.39 35.05
C THR A 116 1.05 1.70 34.69
N GLU A 117 0.16 2.40 34.00
CA GLU A 117 -1.11 1.86 33.53
C GLU A 117 -0.90 0.87 32.37
N ALA A 118 -0.10 1.24 31.35
CA ALA A 118 0.23 0.35 30.24
C ALA A 118 0.90 -0.94 30.72
N GLU A 119 1.83 -0.86 31.68
CA GLU A 119 2.49 -2.01 32.26
C GLU A 119 1.49 -2.97 32.91
N LYS A 120 0.60 -2.45 33.78
CA LYS A 120 -0.47 -3.24 34.40
C LYS A 120 -1.40 -3.90 33.40
N ILE A 121 -1.77 -3.19 32.34
CA ILE A 121 -2.66 -3.75 31.29
C ILE A 121 -1.93 -4.83 30.48
N CYS A 122 -0.65 -4.62 30.10
CA CYS A 122 0.17 -5.64 29.43
C CYS A 122 0.24 -6.93 30.26
N GLU A 123 0.47 -6.82 31.57
CA GLU A 123 0.47 -7.97 32.48
C GLU A 123 -0.91 -8.65 32.54
N LYS A 124 -2.00 -7.89 32.70
CA LYS A 124 -3.37 -8.40 32.75
C LYS A 124 -3.73 -9.21 31.50
N VAL A 125 -3.42 -8.67 30.32
CA VAL A 125 -3.75 -9.31 29.03
C VAL A 125 -2.67 -10.29 28.55
N ARG A 126 -1.61 -10.46 29.34
CA ARG A 126 -0.44 -11.32 29.04
C ARG A 126 0.25 -10.98 27.70
N TYR A 127 0.37 -9.69 27.42
CA TYR A 127 1.08 -9.24 26.23
C TYR A 127 2.60 -9.20 26.50
N ASN A 128 3.37 -10.04 25.78
CA ASN A 128 4.80 -10.26 26.02
C ASN A 128 5.71 -9.77 24.89
N GLU A 129 5.17 -9.19 23.83
CA GLU A 129 5.94 -8.74 22.65
C GLU A 129 6.57 -7.34 22.85
N LEU A 130 7.21 -7.11 24.03
CA LEU A 130 7.75 -5.78 24.38
C LEU A 130 9.06 -5.42 23.67
N ASN A 131 9.78 -6.40 23.13
CA ASN A 131 11.03 -6.16 22.39
C ASN A 131 10.77 -5.64 20.96
N GLU A 132 9.73 -6.14 20.31
CA GLU A 132 9.25 -5.71 19.01
C GLU A 132 7.72 -5.48 19.08
N PRO A 133 7.30 -4.42 19.79
CA PRO A 133 5.90 -4.24 20.10
C PRO A 133 5.08 -3.82 18.88
N ASN A 134 3.86 -4.35 18.82
CA ASN A 134 2.88 -4.05 17.80
C ASN A 134 1.55 -3.65 18.45
N ILE A 135 1.10 -2.41 18.20
CA ILE A 135 -0.12 -1.88 18.81
C ILE A 135 -1.38 -2.67 18.39
N GLU A 136 -1.40 -3.21 17.18
CA GLU A 136 -2.52 -4.00 16.68
C GLU A 136 -2.60 -5.36 17.38
N HIS A 137 -1.45 -6.02 17.62
CA HIS A 137 -1.39 -7.25 18.42
C HIS A 137 -1.81 -7.02 19.87
N PHE A 138 -1.36 -5.90 20.44
CA PHE A 138 -1.76 -5.52 21.80
C PHE A 138 -3.26 -5.30 21.91
N LEU A 139 -3.86 -4.48 21.03
CA LEU A 139 -5.31 -4.24 21.02
C LEU A 139 -6.10 -5.52 20.81
N SER A 140 -5.59 -6.42 19.99
CA SER A 140 -6.22 -7.73 19.79
C SER A 140 -6.16 -8.63 21.03
N ALA A 141 -5.06 -8.57 21.79
CA ALA A 141 -4.96 -9.26 23.07
C ALA A 141 -5.95 -8.68 24.09
N CYS A 142 -6.08 -7.37 24.12
CA CYS A 142 -7.06 -6.67 24.96
C CYS A 142 -8.51 -7.04 24.59
N ASP A 143 -8.86 -7.02 23.29
CA ASP A 143 -10.21 -7.40 22.84
C ASP A 143 -10.51 -8.89 23.20
N ALA A 144 -9.52 -9.78 23.08
CA ALA A 144 -9.70 -11.18 23.51
C ALA A 144 -9.93 -11.33 25.01
N TYR A 145 -9.19 -10.57 25.80
CA TYR A 145 -9.36 -10.54 27.24
C TYR A 145 -10.76 -10.04 27.63
N GLN A 146 -11.22 -8.97 26.96
CA GLN A 146 -12.54 -8.40 27.21
C GLN A 146 -13.70 -9.34 26.92
N VAL A 147 -13.58 -10.20 25.89
CA VAL A 147 -14.62 -11.21 25.59
C VAL A 147 -14.83 -12.16 26.77
N VAL A 148 -13.79 -12.43 27.56
CA VAL A 148 -13.85 -13.39 28.69
C VAL A 148 -14.15 -12.71 30.03
N PHE A 149 -13.51 -11.56 30.28
CA PHE A 149 -13.47 -10.97 31.63
C PHE A 149 -14.30 -9.70 31.79
N ASN A 150 -14.61 -8.99 30.70
CA ASN A 150 -15.39 -7.73 30.71
C ASN A 150 -14.87 -6.71 31.76
N ASP A 151 -13.55 -6.48 31.74
CA ASP A 151 -12.80 -5.66 32.70
C ASP A 151 -12.88 -4.18 32.34
N CYS A 152 -13.36 -3.31 33.22
CA CYS A 152 -13.54 -1.88 32.96
C CYS A 152 -12.20 -1.17 32.73
N ASP A 153 -11.14 -1.49 33.50
CA ASP A 153 -9.83 -0.83 33.36
C ASP A 153 -9.24 -1.10 31.97
N VAL A 154 -9.35 -2.37 31.49
CA VAL A 154 -8.89 -2.75 30.16
C VAL A 154 -9.73 -2.05 29.08
N GLN A 155 -11.05 -1.92 29.28
CA GLN A 155 -11.93 -1.23 28.33
C GLN A 155 -11.60 0.25 28.20
N ASP A 156 -11.36 0.93 29.31
CA ASP A 156 -11.02 2.35 29.34
C ASP A 156 -9.66 2.58 28.66
N PHE A 157 -8.69 1.71 28.94
CA PHE A 157 -7.38 1.76 28.29
C PHE A 157 -7.45 1.51 26.78
N ILE A 158 -8.23 0.52 26.33
CA ILE A 158 -8.50 0.29 24.90
C ILE A 158 -9.05 1.56 24.25
N SER A 159 -10.02 2.22 24.88
CA SER A 159 -10.65 3.42 24.36
C SER A 159 -9.65 4.57 24.22
N GLN A 160 -8.74 4.72 25.19
CA GLN A 160 -7.65 5.69 25.13
C GLN A 160 -6.68 5.39 24.00
N VAL A 161 -6.22 4.14 23.87
CA VAL A 161 -5.32 3.73 22.77
C VAL A 161 -5.98 3.95 21.41
N LYS A 162 -7.25 3.55 21.25
CA LYS A 162 -8.02 3.78 20.02
C LYS A 162 -8.14 5.26 19.69
N SER A 163 -8.37 6.12 20.70
CA SER A 163 -8.39 7.57 20.50
C SER A 163 -7.06 8.11 19.97
N ASN A 164 -5.94 7.62 20.53
CA ASN A 164 -4.60 8.00 20.06
C ASN A 164 -4.32 7.52 18.63
N VAL A 165 -4.74 6.31 18.26
CA VAL A 165 -4.61 5.78 16.90
C VAL A 165 -5.44 6.62 15.92
N LEU A 166 -6.70 6.94 16.27
CA LEU A 166 -7.56 7.76 15.42
C LEU A 166 -6.94 9.13 15.17
N SER A 167 -6.51 9.85 16.22
CA SER A 167 -5.91 11.17 16.05
C SER A 167 -4.60 11.10 15.28
N GLN A 168 -3.71 10.18 15.58
CA GLN A 168 -2.42 10.07 14.86
C GLN A 168 -2.60 9.71 13.38
N CYS A 169 -3.62 8.90 13.04
CA CYS A 169 -3.87 8.52 11.64
C CYS A 169 -4.73 9.54 10.87
N SER A 170 -5.25 10.59 11.52
CA SER A 170 -5.99 11.68 10.89
C SER A 170 -5.21 13.00 10.87
N ASP A 171 -4.64 13.38 12.01
CA ASP A 171 -4.16 14.75 12.25
C ASP A 171 -2.89 15.10 11.47
N PHE A 172 -2.11 14.09 11.06
CA PHE A 172 -0.91 14.35 10.26
C PHE A 172 -1.23 15.01 8.90
N LEU A 173 -2.43 14.82 8.37
CA LEU A 173 -2.86 15.44 7.10
C LEU A 173 -3.14 16.94 7.25
N GLU A 174 -3.33 17.42 8.48
CA GLU A 174 -3.53 18.84 8.78
C GLU A 174 -2.20 19.57 9.08
N LEU A 175 -1.08 18.85 9.14
CA LEU A 175 0.23 19.46 9.37
C LEU A 175 0.65 20.32 8.18
N PRO A 176 1.24 21.52 8.41
CA PRO A 176 1.63 22.45 7.34
C PRO A 176 2.65 21.88 6.34
N ASP A 177 3.40 20.87 6.75
CA ASP A 177 4.44 20.21 5.98
C ASP A 177 4.07 18.79 5.54
N SER A 178 2.81 18.40 5.69
CA SER A 178 2.26 17.19 5.11
C SER A 178 2.03 17.37 3.61
N ASP A 179 2.56 16.46 2.80
CA ASP A 179 2.49 16.53 1.35
C ASP A 179 1.95 15.22 0.77
N ILE A 180 0.75 15.27 0.18
CA ILE A 180 0.08 14.16 -0.51
C ILE A 180 0.23 14.22 -2.04
N SER A 181 1.14 15.04 -2.56
CA SER A 181 1.34 15.22 -4.00
C SER A 181 1.61 13.92 -4.75
N ALA A 182 2.27 12.94 -4.12
CA ALA A 182 2.49 11.63 -4.70
C ALA A 182 1.17 10.86 -4.92
N TYR A 183 0.22 10.96 -3.99
CA TYR A 183 -1.13 10.37 -4.17
C TYR A 183 -1.89 11.04 -5.30
N THR A 184 -1.86 12.36 -5.35
CA THR A 184 -2.48 13.16 -6.42
C THR A 184 -1.90 12.79 -7.78
N GLU A 185 -0.56 12.67 -7.89
CA GLU A 185 0.10 12.30 -9.13
C GLU A 185 -0.18 10.83 -9.52
N LEU A 186 -0.19 9.89 -8.56
CA LEU A 186 -0.58 8.49 -8.77
C LEU A 186 -1.98 8.40 -9.38
N LEU A 187 -2.95 9.09 -8.76
CA LEU A 187 -4.33 9.09 -9.25
C LEU A 187 -4.43 9.73 -10.65
N ARG A 188 -3.73 10.84 -10.89
CA ARG A 188 -3.69 11.49 -12.21
C ARG A 188 -3.16 10.56 -13.30
N LYS A 189 -2.17 9.70 -12.98
CA LYS A 189 -1.59 8.75 -13.92
C LYS A 189 -2.47 7.52 -14.12
N LEU A 190 -2.99 6.90 -13.04
CA LEU A 190 -3.64 5.59 -13.10
C LEU A 190 -5.15 5.63 -13.31
N ALA A 191 -5.84 6.71 -12.92
CA ALA A 191 -7.30 6.81 -13.05
C ALA A 191 -7.79 7.09 -14.48
N LYS A 192 -6.89 7.38 -15.42
CA LYS A 192 -7.19 7.54 -16.85
C LYS A 192 -7.37 6.16 -17.49
N ARG A 193 -8.56 5.55 -17.26
CA ARG A 193 -8.90 4.25 -17.85
C ARG A 193 -9.69 4.43 -19.15
N ARG A 194 -9.64 3.44 -20.04
CA ARG A 194 -10.50 3.42 -21.22
C ARG A 194 -11.95 3.26 -20.78
N ILE A 195 -12.88 3.80 -21.58
CA ILE A 195 -14.31 3.78 -21.27
C ILE A 195 -14.83 2.36 -21.00
N ARG A 196 -14.30 1.35 -21.70
CA ARG A 196 -14.70 -0.06 -21.57
C ARG A 196 -13.95 -0.85 -20.51
N ASP A 197 -12.84 -0.31 -20.00
CA ASP A 197 -12.07 -0.99 -18.97
C ASP A 197 -12.70 -0.74 -17.58
N PRO A 198 -12.63 -1.69 -16.66
CA PRO A 198 -13.04 -1.47 -15.29
C PRO A 198 -12.33 -0.25 -14.67
N ARG A 199 -12.99 0.39 -13.71
CA ARG A 199 -12.40 1.49 -12.93
C ARG A 199 -11.14 1.04 -12.22
N LEU A 200 -10.20 1.97 -12.01
CA LEU A 200 -9.06 1.72 -11.14
C LEU A 200 -9.56 1.31 -9.77
N LYS A 201 -9.08 0.16 -9.29
CA LYS A 201 -9.33 -0.30 -7.94
C LYS A 201 -8.16 0.07 -7.05
N ILE A 202 -8.44 0.67 -5.90
CA ILE A 202 -7.45 0.96 -4.88
C ILE A 202 -7.82 0.15 -3.64
N PHE A 203 -6.96 -0.76 -3.27
CA PHE A 203 -7.05 -1.49 -2.00
C PHE A 203 -6.04 -0.89 -1.04
N THR A 204 -6.42 -0.67 0.20
CA THR A 204 -5.49 -0.16 1.20
C THR A 204 -5.76 -0.75 2.59
N THR A 205 -4.68 -0.97 3.32
CA THR A 205 -4.73 -1.29 4.76
C THR A 205 -4.66 -0.03 5.63
N ASN A 206 -4.38 1.13 5.02
CA ASN A 206 -4.23 2.38 5.74
C ASN A 206 -5.56 2.92 6.23
N TYR A 207 -5.58 3.41 7.46
CA TYR A 207 -6.75 4.05 8.07
C TYR A 207 -6.94 5.50 7.60
N ASP A 208 -5.86 6.16 7.13
CA ASP A 208 -5.80 7.58 6.78
C ASP A 208 -6.71 7.94 5.59
N MET A 209 -6.84 9.24 5.32
CA MET A 209 -7.67 9.82 4.26
C MET A 209 -6.85 10.33 3.07
N CYS A 210 -5.62 9.82 2.85
CA CYS A 210 -4.75 10.30 1.78
C CYS A 210 -5.37 10.17 0.39
N PHE A 211 -6.00 9.04 0.07
CA PHE A 211 -6.65 8.83 -1.23
C PHE A 211 -7.88 9.69 -1.42
N GLU A 212 -8.69 9.84 -0.38
CA GLU A 212 -9.90 10.66 -0.42
C GLU A 212 -9.54 12.14 -0.62
N ASN A 213 -8.55 12.66 0.11
CA ASN A 213 -8.07 14.03 -0.02
C ASN A 213 -7.45 14.28 -1.40
N ALA A 214 -6.59 13.38 -1.87
CA ALA A 214 -6.01 13.48 -3.22
C ALA A 214 -7.08 13.43 -4.33
N SER A 215 -8.12 12.61 -4.14
CA SER A 215 -9.26 12.55 -5.07
C SER A 215 -10.06 13.84 -5.08
N ALA A 216 -10.27 14.44 -3.89
CA ALA A 216 -10.97 15.71 -3.74
C ALA A 216 -10.21 16.86 -4.42
N GLU A 217 -8.88 16.95 -4.27
CA GLU A 217 -8.02 17.91 -4.95
C GLU A 217 -8.11 17.82 -6.48
N LEU A 218 -8.28 16.62 -7.00
CA LEU A 218 -8.39 16.35 -8.45
C LEU A 218 -9.83 16.45 -8.97
N GLY A 219 -10.83 16.68 -8.10
CA GLY A 219 -12.24 16.64 -8.48
C GLY A 219 -12.70 15.27 -8.96
N MET A 220 -12.05 14.19 -8.52
CA MET A 220 -12.41 12.81 -8.87
C MET A 220 -13.56 12.29 -8.00
N MET A 221 -14.29 11.32 -8.52
CA MET A 221 -15.34 10.63 -7.77
C MET A 221 -14.81 9.34 -7.19
N VAL A 222 -15.06 9.14 -5.90
CA VAL A 222 -14.66 7.93 -5.17
C VAL A 222 -15.90 7.07 -4.93
N VAL A 223 -15.86 5.81 -5.40
CA VAL A 223 -16.83 4.76 -5.07
C VAL A 223 -16.20 3.90 -3.98
N ASP A 224 -16.65 4.09 -2.75
CA ASP A 224 -16.09 3.50 -1.53
C ASP A 224 -17.05 2.58 -0.76
N GLY A 225 -18.18 2.25 -1.40
CA GLY A 225 -19.23 1.42 -0.80
C GLY A 225 -20.21 2.19 0.08
N PHE A 226 -20.08 3.51 0.18
CA PHE A 226 -21.04 4.33 0.93
C PHE A 226 -22.07 4.99 0.01
N SER A 227 -23.26 5.22 0.59
CA SER A 227 -24.35 5.91 -0.10
C SER A 227 -23.99 7.38 -0.38
N TYR A 228 -24.54 7.91 -1.47
CA TYR A 228 -24.39 9.33 -1.83
C TYR A 228 -25.43 10.25 -1.15
N THR A 229 -25.96 9.80 -0.01
CA THR A 229 -26.90 10.57 0.81
C THR A 229 -26.18 11.37 1.87
N ARG A 230 -26.85 12.33 2.51
CA ARG A 230 -26.25 13.20 3.54
C ARG A 230 -25.66 12.42 4.72
N LYS A 231 -26.30 11.31 5.13
CA LYS A 231 -25.75 10.34 6.08
C LYS A 231 -25.26 9.15 5.27
N ARG A 232 -24.00 9.15 4.94
CA ARG A 232 -23.40 8.10 4.15
C ARG A 232 -23.36 6.80 4.96
N ARG A 233 -24.05 5.79 4.46
CA ARG A 233 -24.10 4.44 5.06
C ARG A 233 -23.45 3.45 4.11
N PHE A 234 -22.66 2.56 4.65
CA PHE A 234 -22.01 1.48 3.88
C PHE A 234 -23.06 0.46 3.39
N ASP A 235 -22.96 0.15 2.11
CA ASP A 235 -23.66 -0.95 1.46
C ASP A 235 -22.83 -1.38 0.24
N GLY A 236 -22.34 -2.62 0.24
CA GLY A 236 -21.49 -3.16 -0.84
C GLY A 236 -22.09 -3.05 -2.25
N ARG A 237 -23.40 -2.83 -2.38
CA ARG A 237 -24.05 -2.60 -3.69
C ARG A 237 -23.48 -1.40 -4.43
N TYR A 238 -23.03 -0.37 -3.72
CA TYR A 238 -22.50 0.85 -4.34
C TYR A 238 -21.25 0.60 -5.16
N PHE A 239 -20.47 -0.43 -4.87
CA PHE A 239 -19.34 -0.82 -5.71
C PHE A 239 -19.74 -1.33 -7.12
N ASN A 240 -21.01 -1.69 -7.31
CA ASN A 240 -21.51 -2.15 -8.60
C ASN A 240 -22.12 -1.00 -9.43
N TYR A 241 -22.12 0.23 -8.89
CA TYR A 241 -22.61 1.42 -9.57
C TYR A 241 -21.47 2.14 -10.28
N ASP A 242 -21.82 2.84 -11.34
CA ASP A 242 -20.89 3.68 -12.09
C ASP A 242 -21.57 5.04 -12.40
N VAL A 243 -20.76 5.99 -12.81
CA VAL A 243 -21.20 7.37 -13.06
C VAL A 243 -21.17 7.64 -14.56
N VAL A 244 -22.29 8.09 -15.10
CA VAL A 244 -22.47 8.39 -16.53
C VAL A 244 -22.95 9.83 -16.74
N ASP A 245 -22.46 10.48 -17.79
CA ASP A 245 -22.97 11.76 -18.28
C ASP A 245 -24.16 11.49 -19.19
N ARG A 246 -25.35 12.00 -18.84
CA ARG A 246 -26.58 11.85 -19.62
C ARG A 246 -26.80 12.94 -20.65
N ASN A 247 -25.92 13.92 -20.73
CA ASN A 247 -26.10 15.07 -21.63
C ASN A 247 -25.75 14.76 -23.09
N LYS A 248 -25.31 13.55 -23.40
CA LYS A 248 -25.00 13.07 -24.74
C LYS A 248 -25.87 11.90 -25.09
N ASP A 249 -26.23 11.75 -26.37
CA ASP A 249 -27.08 10.66 -26.90
C ASP A 249 -26.51 9.24 -26.66
N GLU A 250 -25.20 9.16 -26.36
CA GLU A 250 -24.55 7.92 -25.95
C GLU A 250 -24.25 7.94 -24.44
N GLN A 251 -24.40 6.75 -23.78
CA GLN A 251 -24.01 6.58 -22.38
C GLN A 251 -22.49 6.79 -22.23
N ASN A 252 -22.10 7.95 -21.78
CA ASN A 252 -20.72 8.33 -21.66
C ASN A 252 -20.28 8.18 -20.19
N PHE A 253 -19.48 7.14 -19.89
CA PHE A 253 -18.90 6.97 -18.58
C PHE A 253 -17.90 8.09 -18.31
N ILE A 254 -18.06 8.81 -17.18
CA ILE A 254 -17.14 9.90 -16.84
C ILE A 254 -15.77 9.32 -16.47
N GLN A 255 -14.71 10.01 -16.90
CA GLN A 255 -13.35 9.72 -16.44
C GLN A 255 -13.13 10.26 -15.02
N GLY A 256 -12.08 9.78 -14.33
CA GLY A 256 -11.78 10.24 -12.98
C GLY A 256 -12.69 9.62 -11.90
N VAL A 257 -13.23 8.43 -12.15
CA VAL A 257 -13.92 7.63 -11.13
C VAL A 257 -13.00 6.50 -10.69
N ILE A 258 -12.82 6.34 -9.39
CA ILE A 258 -12.03 5.27 -8.78
C ILE A 258 -12.87 4.47 -7.80
N GLN A 259 -12.48 3.23 -7.56
CA GLN A 259 -13.05 2.40 -6.49
C GLN A 259 -12.03 2.27 -5.36
N LEU A 260 -12.41 2.65 -4.14
CA LEU A 260 -11.54 2.64 -2.97
C LEU A 260 -12.03 1.61 -1.94
N PHE A 261 -11.16 0.65 -1.61
CA PHE A 261 -11.45 -0.45 -0.69
C PHE A 261 -10.50 -0.38 0.52
N LYS A 262 -10.96 0.18 1.65
CA LYS A 262 -10.18 0.27 2.89
C LYS A 262 -10.35 -1.01 3.70
N LEU A 263 -9.45 -1.97 3.47
CA LEU A 263 -9.56 -3.35 3.98
C LEU A 263 -9.55 -3.44 5.51
N HIS A 264 -8.87 -2.51 6.18
CA HIS A 264 -8.77 -2.46 7.65
C HIS A 264 -9.64 -1.37 8.29
N GLY A 265 -10.51 -0.71 7.51
CA GLY A 265 -11.35 0.38 8.00
C GLY A 265 -10.76 1.76 7.79
N SER A 266 -11.35 2.76 8.42
CA SER A 266 -10.96 4.16 8.25
C SER A 266 -11.14 4.96 9.54
N VAL A 267 -10.29 5.98 9.70
CA VAL A 267 -10.47 7.01 10.75
C VAL A 267 -11.80 7.77 10.63
N SER A 268 -12.50 7.64 9.49
CA SER A 268 -13.79 8.26 9.25
C SER A 268 -14.98 7.30 9.40
N TRP A 269 -14.80 6.06 9.85
CA TRP A 269 -15.89 5.09 9.91
C TRP A 269 -16.34 4.83 11.34
N GLU A 270 -17.64 4.87 11.55
CA GLU A 270 -18.26 4.54 12.84
C GLU A 270 -19.34 3.46 12.70
N ARG A 271 -19.43 2.58 13.69
CA ARG A 271 -20.45 1.53 13.80
C ARG A 271 -21.56 1.97 14.74
N LYS A 272 -22.78 2.05 14.22
CA LYS A 272 -23.99 2.34 15.00
C LYS A 272 -25.10 1.36 14.65
N ASN A 273 -25.65 0.66 15.62
CA ASN A 273 -26.74 -0.30 15.43
C ASN A 273 -26.48 -1.28 14.25
N ASN A 274 -25.32 -1.93 14.21
CA ASN A 274 -24.87 -2.85 13.17
C ASN A 274 -24.72 -2.23 11.76
N ASN A 275 -24.89 -0.94 11.58
CA ASN A 275 -24.61 -0.23 10.35
C ASN A 275 -23.31 0.55 10.47
N ILE A 276 -22.62 0.69 9.37
CA ILE A 276 -21.41 1.51 9.26
C ILE A 276 -21.79 2.83 8.59
N PHE A 277 -21.38 3.92 9.22
CA PHE A 277 -21.58 5.27 8.71
C PHE A 277 -20.24 5.97 8.57
N GLU A 278 -20.18 6.91 7.64
CA GLU A 278 -19.08 7.87 7.59
C GLU A 278 -19.34 8.99 8.63
N SER A 279 -18.31 9.33 9.37
CA SER A 279 -18.32 10.36 10.42
C SER A 279 -17.02 11.16 10.35
N LEU A 280 -17.09 12.47 10.52
CA LEU A 280 -15.90 13.33 10.58
C LEU A 280 -15.04 13.07 11.82
N LYS A 281 -15.66 12.64 12.92
CA LYS A 281 -14.99 12.34 14.19
C LYS A 281 -15.70 11.15 14.86
N PRO A 282 -15.35 9.91 14.47
CA PRO A 282 -15.83 8.73 15.17
C PRO A 282 -15.36 8.73 16.62
N SER A 283 -16.22 8.28 17.56
CA SER A 283 -15.73 8.05 18.91
C SER A 283 -14.90 6.77 18.98
N PRO A 284 -13.94 6.65 19.90
CA PRO A 284 -13.09 5.46 20.01
C PRO A 284 -13.88 4.16 20.18
N GLU A 285 -15.05 4.22 20.85
CA GLU A 285 -15.91 3.06 21.10
C GLU A 285 -16.65 2.61 19.83
N THR A 286 -16.95 3.55 18.93
CA THR A 286 -17.71 3.29 17.71
C THR A 286 -16.84 3.20 16.45
N ALA A 287 -15.60 3.59 16.54
CA ALA A 287 -14.65 3.56 15.40
C ALA A 287 -14.55 2.16 14.81
N CYS A 288 -14.64 2.10 13.47
CA CYS A 288 -14.58 0.86 12.72
C CYS A 288 -13.18 0.66 12.13
N LEU A 289 -12.28 0.13 12.98
CA LEU A 289 -10.91 -0.22 12.63
C LEU A 289 -10.70 -1.72 12.84
N VAL A 290 -10.01 -2.39 11.94
CA VAL A 290 -9.58 -3.79 12.09
C VAL A 290 -8.12 -3.81 12.48
N TYR A 291 -7.84 -4.50 13.54
CA TYR A 291 -6.47 -4.79 13.98
C TYR A 291 -6.17 -6.23 13.61
N PRO A 292 -5.42 -6.50 12.52
CA PRO A 292 -5.12 -7.85 12.08
C PRO A 292 -4.13 -8.51 13.05
N ALA A 293 -4.65 -9.26 14.01
CA ALA A 293 -3.82 -10.07 14.88
C ALA A 293 -3.61 -11.47 14.30
N LYS A 294 -2.44 -12.03 14.52
CA LYS A 294 -2.14 -13.43 14.20
C LYS A 294 -3.22 -14.36 14.78
N GLY A 295 -3.92 -15.10 13.92
CA GLY A 295 -4.91 -16.10 14.31
C GLY A 295 -6.35 -15.61 14.47
N LYS A 296 -6.67 -14.33 14.24
CA LYS A 296 -8.04 -13.80 14.36
C LYS A 296 -8.63 -13.35 13.04
N TYR A 297 -8.97 -14.30 12.19
CA TYR A 297 -9.81 -14.04 11.02
C TYR A 297 -11.22 -13.53 11.37
N GLN A 298 -11.65 -13.64 12.62
CA GLN A 298 -13.04 -13.33 13.02
C GLN A 298 -13.45 -11.87 12.77
N GLN A 299 -12.55 -10.90 12.97
CA GLN A 299 -12.88 -9.51 12.70
C GLN A 299 -13.01 -9.21 11.19
N ALA A 300 -12.26 -9.92 10.34
CA ALA A 300 -12.38 -9.82 8.89
C ALA A 300 -13.72 -10.38 8.37
N PHE A 301 -14.43 -11.22 9.13
CA PHE A 301 -15.77 -11.75 8.76
C PHE A 301 -16.93 -10.83 9.14
N ILE A 302 -16.67 -9.68 9.74
CA ILE A 302 -17.70 -8.70 10.10
C ILE A 302 -17.77 -7.63 9.00
N GLN A 303 -19.01 -7.20 8.67
CA GLN A 303 -19.18 -6.07 7.75
C GLN A 303 -18.59 -4.78 8.32
N PRO A 304 -17.90 -3.94 7.52
CA PRO A 304 -17.77 -3.97 6.04
C PRO A 304 -16.59 -4.82 5.53
N HIS A 305 -15.72 -5.31 6.42
CA HIS A 305 -14.44 -5.94 6.06
C HIS A 305 -14.62 -7.20 5.24
N LEU A 306 -15.63 -8.03 5.55
CA LEU A 306 -15.95 -9.22 4.78
C LEU A 306 -16.25 -8.90 3.31
N GLU A 307 -17.06 -7.87 3.05
CA GLU A 307 -17.37 -7.42 1.70
C GLU A 307 -16.11 -6.94 0.97
N LEU A 308 -15.30 -6.12 1.64
CA LEU A 308 -14.09 -5.53 1.06
C LEU A 308 -13.04 -6.61 0.75
N LEU A 309 -12.83 -7.55 1.68
CA LEU A 309 -11.93 -8.69 1.50
C LEU A 309 -12.42 -9.59 0.36
N SER A 310 -13.73 -9.88 0.30
CA SER A 310 -14.31 -10.69 -0.78
C SER A 310 -14.05 -10.07 -2.15
N ARG A 311 -14.17 -8.75 -2.29
CA ARG A 311 -13.87 -8.04 -3.53
C ARG A 311 -12.39 -8.04 -3.89
N PHE A 312 -11.51 -8.01 -2.89
CA PHE A 312 -10.09 -8.18 -3.11
C PHE A 312 -9.75 -9.58 -3.63
N LEU A 313 -10.30 -10.62 -3.01
CA LEU A 313 -10.12 -12.01 -3.44
C LEU A 313 -10.70 -12.26 -4.85
N GLU A 314 -11.83 -11.64 -5.16
CA GLU A 314 -12.45 -11.68 -6.47
C GLU A 314 -11.55 -11.03 -7.54
N TYR A 315 -10.99 -9.84 -7.23
CA TYR A 315 -10.04 -9.16 -8.10
C TYR A 315 -8.81 -10.02 -8.44
N LEU A 316 -8.22 -10.70 -7.45
CA LEU A 316 -7.04 -11.54 -7.64
C LEU A 316 -7.26 -12.73 -8.60
N ARG A 317 -8.52 -13.10 -8.86
CA ARG A 317 -8.89 -14.17 -9.79
C ARG A 317 -9.15 -13.69 -11.21
N LEU A 318 -9.22 -12.37 -11.43
CA LEU A 318 -9.50 -11.81 -12.75
C LEU A 318 -8.36 -12.11 -13.73
N PRO A 319 -8.67 -12.45 -14.99
CA PRO A 319 -7.65 -12.59 -16.03
C PRO A 319 -7.12 -11.21 -16.44
N ASN A 320 -5.93 -11.19 -17.05
CA ASN A 320 -5.29 -9.96 -17.56
C ASN A 320 -5.32 -8.83 -16.51
N SER A 321 -4.86 -9.14 -15.33
CA SER A 321 -4.83 -8.24 -14.18
C SER A 321 -3.41 -7.83 -13.82
N CYS A 322 -3.27 -6.59 -13.36
CA CYS A 322 -2.04 -6.05 -12.81
C CYS A 322 -2.30 -5.48 -11.42
N LEU A 323 -1.66 -6.04 -10.41
CA LEU A 323 -1.65 -5.50 -9.06
C LEU A 323 -0.31 -4.80 -8.81
N VAL A 324 -0.38 -3.51 -8.52
CA VAL A 324 0.77 -2.74 -8.03
C VAL A 324 0.64 -2.65 -6.52
N VAL A 325 1.60 -3.19 -5.80
CA VAL A 325 1.67 -3.15 -4.33
C VAL A 325 2.76 -2.15 -3.95
N SER A 326 2.46 -1.21 -3.08
CA SER A 326 3.44 -0.24 -2.59
C SER A 326 3.36 -0.07 -1.08
N GLY A 327 4.52 -0.07 -0.42
CA GLY A 327 4.62 0.15 1.02
C GLY A 327 3.92 -0.89 1.90
N PHE A 328 3.76 -2.13 1.42
CA PHE A 328 3.13 -3.23 2.15
C PHE A 328 4.16 -4.29 2.50
N GLY A 329 4.37 -4.53 3.79
CA GLY A 329 5.42 -5.40 4.30
C GLY A 329 5.14 -6.90 4.16
N PHE A 330 3.97 -7.33 3.67
CA PHE A 330 3.52 -8.73 3.63
C PHE A 330 3.53 -9.42 5.01
N ASN A 331 3.15 -8.69 6.06
CA ASN A 331 3.05 -9.22 7.41
C ASN A 331 1.64 -9.72 7.75
N ASP A 332 0.65 -9.39 6.93
CA ASP A 332 -0.76 -9.77 7.09
C ASP A 332 -1.07 -11.02 6.28
N ASP A 333 -1.10 -12.18 6.92
CA ASP A 333 -1.31 -13.47 6.26
C ASP A 333 -2.59 -13.52 5.42
N HIS A 334 -3.70 -12.94 5.93
CA HIS A 334 -5.01 -12.95 5.25
C HIS A 334 -5.04 -12.13 3.94
N LEU A 335 -4.04 -11.29 3.70
CA LEU A 335 -3.85 -10.54 2.46
C LEU A 335 -2.67 -11.07 1.64
N SER A 336 -1.58 -11.45 2.31
CA SER A 336 -0.35 -11.91 1.67
C SER A 336 -0.50 -13.28 1.01
N GLU A 337 -1.17 -14.23 1.69
CA GLU A 337 -1.42 -15.57 1.14
C GLU A 337 -2.28 -15.53 -0.14
N PRO A 338 -3.40 -14.79 -0.21
CA PRO A 338 -4.14 -14.64 -1.46
C PRO A 338 -3.35 -14.03 -2.61
N ILE A 339 -2.48 -13.02 -2.35
CA ILE A 339 -1.61 -12.44 -3.38
C ILE A 339 -0.64 -13.51 -3.89
N LEU A 340 0.01 -14.24 -2.99
CA LEU A 340 0.93 -15.32 -3.34
C LEU A 340 0.22 -16.43 -4.12
N ALA A 341 -0.99 -16.81 -3.71
CA ALA A 341 -1.81 -17.80 -4.40
C ALA A 341 -2.19 -17.33 -5.81
N ALA A 342 -2.51 -16.05 -6.00
CA ALA A 342 -2.79 -15.48 -7.32
C ALA A 342 -1.57 -15.58 -8.26
N VAL A 343 -0.38 -15.24 -7.76
CA VAL A 343 0.87 -15.39 -8.54
C VAL A 343 1.12 -16.84 -8.95
N LYS A 344 0.79 -17.81 -8.08
CA LYS A 344 0.98 -19.24 -8.35
C LYS A 344 -0.05 -19.82 -9.33
N SER A 345 -1.29 -19.33 -9.29
CA SER A 345 -2.43 -19.99 -9.96
C SER A 345 -3.02 -19.24 -11.14
N ASN A 346 -2.78 -17.93 -11.27
CA ASN A 346 -3.32 -17.10 -12.35
C ASN A 346 -2.21 -16.73 -13.34
N PRO A 347 -2.09 -17.41 -14.50
CA PRO A 347 -0.99 -17.21 -15.43
C PRO A 347 -1.02 -15.84 -16.15
N SER A 348 -2.15 -15.12 -16.08
CA SER A 348 -2.29 -13.78 -16.66
C SER A 348 -2.24 -12.66 -15.61
N PHE A 349 -1.82 -13.00 -14.37
CA PHE A 349 -1.65 -12.06 -13.28
C PHE A 349 -0.24 -11.47 -13.27
N LYS A 350 -0.15 -10.16 -13.22
CA LYS A 350 1.10 -9.42 -13.06
C LYS A 350 1.15 -8.78 -11.68
N LEU A 351 2.27 -8.95 -11.01
CA LEU A 351 2.52 -8.34 -9.72
C LEU A 351 3.72 -7.39 -9.81
N ILE A 352 3.53 -6.14 -9.41
CA ILE A 352 4.59 -5.16 -9.25
C ILE A 352 4.65 -4.80 -7.78
N VAL A 353 5.76 -5.08 -7.11
CA VAL A 353 5.95 -4.79 -5.69
C VAL A 353 6.99 -3.68 -5.55
N SER A 354 6.58 -2.55 -4.99
CA SER A 354 7.46 -1.43 -4.67
C SER A 354 7.54 -1.25 -3.16
N ASP A 355 8.75 -1.25 -2.65
CA ASP A 355 9.03 -0.99 -1.25
C ASP A 355 10.38 -0.29 -1.07
N PHE A 356 10.46 0.53 -0.01
CA PHE A 356 11.67 1.28 0.37
C PHE A 356 12.89 0.37 0.62
N ALA A 357 12.65 -0.87 1.05
CA ALA A 357 13.66 -1.85 1.39
C ALA A 357 13.42 -3.21 0.70
N ALA A 358 12.84 -3.20 -0.53
CA ALA A 358 12.57 -4.42 -1.27
C ALA A 358 13.82 -5.30 -1.45
N CYS A 359 15.00 -4.68 -1.62
CA CYS A 359 16.28 -5.36 -1.73
C CYS A 359 16.63 -6.22 -0.50
N ASP A 360 16.26 -5.76 0.71
CA ASP A 360 16.49 -6.48 1.96
C ASP A 360 15.38 -7.49 2.22
N HIS A 361 14.14 -7.10 1.97
CA HIS A 361 12.97 -7.94 2.25
C HIS A 361 12.98 -9.25 1.47
N ILE A 362 13.46 -9.26 0.23
CA ILE A 362 13.60 -10.51 -0.56
C ILE A 362 14.62 -11.50 0.02
N HIS A 363 15.43 -11.07 0.99
CA HIS A 363 16.42 -11.88 1.71
C HIS A 363 16.12 -12.01 3.21
N SER A 364 15.03 -11.42 3.68
CA SER A 364 14.60 -11.46 5.08
C SER A 364 13.96 -12.81 5.44
N ASP A 365 13.65 -13.01 6.72
CA ASP A 365 12.94 -14.20 7.20
C ASP A 365 11.45 -14.20 6.83
N ASN A 366 10.94 -13.15 6.18
CA ASN A 366 9.55 -13.10 5.72
C ASN A 366 9.30 -14.09 4.58
N ASN A 367 8.52 -15.10 4.87
CA ASN A 367 8.25 -16.21 3.96
C ASN A 367 7.59 -15.76 2.63
N TYR A 368 6.73 -14.73 2.65
CA TYR A 368 6.03 -14.25 1.45
C TYR A 368 6.99 -13.55 0.49
N TRP A 369 7.87 -12.68 1.00
CA TRP A 369 8.89 -12.03 0.20
C TRP A 369 9.82 -13.05 -0.47
N ASN A 370 10.27 -14.06 0.30
CA ASN A 370 11.11 -15.13 -0.21
C ASN A 370 10.41 -15.94 -1.31
N GLN A 371 9.15 -16.36 -1.09
CA GLN A 371 8.41 -17.13 -2.08
C GLN A 371 8.14 -16.31 -3.35
N LEU A 372 7.73 -15.04 -3.24
CA LEU A 372 7.53 -14.15 -4.39
C LEU A 372 8.84 -13.96 -5.17
N SER A 373 9.98 -13.80 -4.47
CA SER A 373 11.30 -13.71 -5.09
C SER A 373 11.67 -14.97 -5.86
N GLN A 374 11.42 -16.15 -5.30
CA GLN A 374 11.66 -17.43 -5.97
C GLN A 374 10.74 -17.65 -7.18
N LEU A 375 9.46 -17.30 -7.06
CA LEU A 375 8.52 -17.37 -8.18
C LEU A 375 8.93 -16.44 -9.33
N ALA A 376 9.41 -15.23 -9.03
CA ALA A 376 9.94 -14.32 -10.03
C ALA A 376 11.15 -14.90 -10.76
N LEU A 377 12.07 -15.55 -10.05
CA LEU A 377 13.23 -16.23 -10.65
C LEU A 377 12.83 -17.44 -11.52
N ASN A 378 11.70 -18.05 -11.22
CA ASN A 378 11.15 -19.19 -11.95
C ASN A 378 10.15 -18.80 -13.07
N GLY A 379 10.08 -17.51 -13.42
CA GLY A 379 9.33 -17.03 -14.57
C GLY A 379 7.93 -16.47 -14.28
N ALA A 380 7.50 -16.41 -13.02
CA ALA A 380 6.28 -15.67 -12.69
C ALA A 380 6.46 -14.17 -12.99
N ASP A 381 5.41 -13.52 -13.49
CA ASP A 381 5.44 -12.10 -13.85
C ASP A 381 5.38 -11.20 -12.60
N VAL A 382 6.46 -11.26 -11.81
CA VAL A 382 6.64 -10.47 -10.58
C VAL A 382 7.84 -9.56 -10.75
N THR A 383 7.62 -8.26 -10.67
CA THR A 383 8.65 -7.22 -10.74
C THR A 383 8.80 -6.57 -9.37
N PHE A 384 10.03 -6.41 -8.90
CA PHE A 384 10.34 -5.69 -7.67
C PHE A 384 10.96 -4.33 -8.01
N ILE A 385 10.50 -3.29 -7.33
CA ILE A 385 11.06 -1.93 -7.40
C ILE A 385 11.49 -1.55 -5.98
N ASN A 386 12.78 -1.32 -5.80
CA ASN A 386 13.31 -0.74 -4.57
C ASN A 386 13.23 0.78 -4.72
N SER A 387 12.36 1.44 -3.98
CA SER A 387 12.15 2.89 -4.05
C SER A 387 11.26 3.39 -2.93
N THR A 388 11.33 4.68 -2.66
CA THR A 388 10.28 5.36 -1.88
C THR A 388 8.97 5.38 -2.68
N PHE A 389 7.84 5.67 -2.02
CA PHE A 389 6.55 5.80 -2.70
C PHE A 389 6.57 6.95 -3.72
N ASP A 390 7.15 8.09 -3.35
CA ASP A 390 7.31 9.26 -4.24
C ASP A 390 8.11 8.92 -5.50
N ASP A 391 9.26 8.26 -5.34
CA ASP A 391 10.09 7.86 -6.46
C ASP A 391 9.37 6.85 -7.36
N MET A 392 8.69 5.86 -6.78
CA MET A 392 7.91 4.89 -7.52
C MET A 392 6.84 5.58 -8.37
N VAL A 393 6.10 6.54 -7.80
CA VAL A 393 5.08 7.30 -8.54
C VAL A 393 5.72 8.09 -9.68
N SER A 394 6.91 8.66 -9.48
CA SER A 394 7.65 9.38 -10.53
C SER A 394 8.03 8.48 -11.70
N LEU A 395 8.36 7.21 -11.43
CA LEU A 395 8.73 6.20 -12.45
C LEU A 395 7.54 5.74 -13.29
N ILE A 396 6.30 5.87 -12.79
CA ILE A 396 5.11 5.53 -13.57
C ILE A 396 4.98 6.49 -14.76
N PRO A 397 4.96 5.97 -16.01
CA PRO A 397 4.80 6.83 -17.18
C PRO A 397 3.40 7.45 -17.23
N ASN A 398 3.26 8.57 -17.96
CA ASN A 398 1.94 9.10 -18.27
C ASN A 398 1.20 8.11 -19.16
N LEU A 399 0.20 7.46 -18.61
CA LEU A 399 -0.63 6.53 -19.37
C LEU A 399 -1.55 7.33 -20.29
N VAL A 400 -1.41 7.10 -21.59
CA VAL A 400 -2.36 7.58 -22.59
C VAL A 400 -3.37 6.46 -22.82
N ALA A 401 -4.66 6.77 -22.74
CA ALA A 401 -5.70 5.82 -23.11
C ALA A 401 -5.71 5.63 -24.63
N LEU A 402 -4.76 4.87 -25.15
CA LEU A 402 -4.66 4.56 -26.57
C LEU A 402 -5.86 3.70 -27.00
N ASN A 403 -6.44 4.03 -28.14
CA ASN A 403 -7.42 3.15 -28.77
C ASN A 403 -6.71 1.91 -29.37
N PRO A 404 -7.44 0.83 -29.73
CA PRO A 404 -6.83 -0.40 -30.25
C PRO A 404 -6.00 -0.20 -31.53
N ALA A 405 -6.37 0.75 -32.37
CA ALA A 405 -5.63 1.06 -33.59
C ALA A 405 -4.31 1.78 -33.28
N GLU A 406 -4.31 2.69 -32.29
CA GLU A 406 -3.11 3.37 -31.81
C GLU A 406 -2.16 2.39 -31.12
N GLN A 407 -2.67 1.42 -30.34
CA GLN A 407 -1.85 0.35 -29.75
C GLN A 407 -1.19 -0.53 -30.81
N LEU A 408 -1.95 -0.91 -31.83
CA LEU A 408 -1.42 -1.68 -32.94
C LEU A 408 -0.35 -0.87 -33.68
N ALA A 409 -0.59 0.41 -33.93
CA ALA A 409 0.36 1.29 -34.59
C ALA A 409 1.65 1.45 -33.76
N GLU A 410 1.58 1.63 -32.44
CA GLU A 410 2.74 1.68 -31.56
C GLU A 410 3.51 0.34 -31.47
N SER A 411 2.80 -0.79 -31.58
CA SER A 411 3.44 -2.10 -31.58
C SER A 411 4.16 -2.44 -32.89
N ILE A 412 3.75 -1.85 -34.00
CA ILE A 412 4.29 -2.10 -35.35
C ILE A 412 5.36 -1.08 -35.73
N LEU A 413 5.24 0.17 -35.26
CA LEU A 413 6.22 1.21 -35.55
C LEU A 413 7.31 1.21 -34.44
N PRO A 414 8.56 0.83 -34.73
CA PRO A 414 9.67 1.07 -33.83
C PRO A 414 9.75 2.58 -33.57
N SER A 415 9.94 2.96 -32.30
CA SER A 415 9.93 4.34 -31.84
C SER A 415 10.92 5.21 -32.64
N THR A 416 10.43 5.93 -33.64
CA THR A 416 11.18 6.93 -34.42
C THR A 416 11.40 8.23 -33.64
N LYS A 417 11.27 8.24 -32.32
CA LYS A 417 11.49 9.42 -31.47
C LYS A 417 12.95 9.68 -31.07
N ASP A 418 13.90 8.93 -31.58
CA ASP A 418 15.33 9.15 -31.32
C ASP A 418 16.09 9.79 -32.52
N LYS A 419 15.39 10.61 -33.33
CA LYS A 419 16.09 11.48 -34.29
C LYS A 419 15.46 12.87 -34.28
N LYS A 420 15.88 13.67 -33.31
CA LYS A 420 16.10 15.12 -33.44
C LYS A 420 16.82 15.64 -32.22
#